data_43479be1057fa7f372d45d484e3a76f2
#
_entry.id   43479be1057fa7f372d45d484e3a76f2
#
_cell.length_a   1.000
_cell.length_b   1.000
_cell.length_c   1.000
_cell.angle_alpha   90.00
_cell.angle_beta   90.00
_cell.angle_gamma   90.00
#
_symmetry.space_group_name_H-M   'P 1'
#
loop_
_entity.id
_entity.type
_entity.pdbx_description
1 polymer ?
#
loop_
_entity_poly.entity_id
_entity_poly.type
_entity_poly.pdbx_seq_one_letter_code
_entity_poly.pdbx_strand_id
1 'polypeptide(L)'
;LHRDSKSGILHLHIDANRVDMDGKINDSHKIGERAVMAANIINEKRGWVQSEEIGIRHRQEISDNCMEILRTMDEFSWQRYETELVKRGYKVHLQEKDGGGVYGYSIKRGNSIYKSSVLGIGRNLTPSKIEATWEKLHPQERKSEPTKPISQQTRTAGTTPAIQPSTASHPVMKHYD
;
A
#
# COMPACT_ATOMS: atom_id res chain seq x y z
N LEU A 1 -30.86 17.55 12.37
CA LEU A 1 -29.75 18.18 11.65
C LEU A 1 -28.93 19.01 12.63
N HIS A 2 -27.66 18.68 12.84
CA HIS A 2 -26.80 19.42 13.76
C HIS A 2 -25.33 19.42 13.30
N ARG A 3 -24.52 20.28 13.93
CA ARG A 3 -23.07 20.44 13.67
C ARG A 3 -22.18 20.09 14.86
N ASP A 4 -22.72 19.51 15.90
CA ASP A 4 -22.05 19.36 17.22
C ASP A 4 -21.03 18.22 17.24
N SER A 5 -20.52 17.79 16.09
CA SER A 5 -19.43 16.85 16.01
C SER A 5 -18.08 17.55 16.02
N LYS A 6 -17.04 16.88 16.55
CA LYS A 6 -15.66 17.36 16.50
C LYS A 6 -15.16 17.66 15.08
N SER A 7 -15.85 17.13 14.05
CA SER A 7 -15.53 17.37 12.65
C SER A 7 -16.11 18.66 12.09
N GLY A 8 -17.09 19.28 12.76
CA GLY A 8 -17.84 20.44 12.26
C GLY A 8 -18.69 20.16 11.01
N ILE A 9 -18.81 18.90 10.60
CA ILE A 9 -19.54 18.49 9.40
C ILE A 9 -21.02 18.45 9.74
N LEU A 10 -21.83 19.12 8.90
CA LEU A 10 -23.29 19.05 8.98
C LEU A 10 -23.74 17.61 8.72
N HIS A 11 -24.48 17.02 9.64
CA HIS A 11 -24.95 15.65 9.52
C HIS A 11 -26.36 15.48 10.09
N LEU A 12 -27.02 14.40 9.70
CA LEU A 12 -28.34 14.02 10.11
C LEU A 12 -28.28 12.62 10.72
N HIS A 13 -28.83 12.47 11.91
CA HIS A 13 -29.12 11.16 12.48
C HIS A 13 -30.58 10.79 12.12
N ILE A 14 -30.79 9.58 11.68
CA ILE A 14 -32.11 9.03 11.37
C ILE A 14 -32.24 7.75 12.17
N ASP A 15 -33.20 7.76 13.10
CA ASP A 15 -33.61 6.56 13.82
C ASP A 15 -34.86 6.01 13.14
N ALA A 16 -34.82 4.76 12.73
CA ALA A 16 -35.93 4.09 12.08
C ALA A 16 -36.24 2.76 12.73
N ASN A 17 -37.53 2.48 12.98
CA ASN A 17 -37.94 1.18 13.43
C ASN A 17 -37.72 0.14 12.33
N ARG A 18 -37.24 -1.04 12.72
CA ARG A 18 -37.06 -2.18 11.81
C ARG A 18 -38.36 -2.90 11.52
N VAL A 19 -39.37 -2.72 12.34
CA VAL A 19 -40.71 -3.31 12.16
C VAL A 19 -41.59 -2.29 11.45
N ASP A 20 -42.17 -2.65 10.32
CA ASP A 20 -43.11 -1.82 9.60
C ASP A 20 -44.52 -1.81 10.25
N MET A 21 -45.44 -1.09 9.66
CA MET A 21 -46.82 -0.94 10.19
C MET A 21 -47.61 -2.25 10.15
N ASP A 22 -47.21 -3.19 9.32
CA ASP A 22 -47.83 -4.52 9.17
C ASP A 22 -47.19 -5.59 10.08
N GLY A 23 -46.24 -5.18 10.92
CA GLY A 23 -45.50 -6.07 11.84
C GLY A 23 -44.39 -6.88 11.18
N LYS A 24 -44.05 -6.59 9.93
CA LYS A 24 -42.98 -7.25 9.20
C LYS A 24 -41.63 -6.63 9.56
N ILE A 25 -40.63 -7.49 9.77
CA ILE A 25 -39.27 -7.05 10.06
C ILE A 25 -38.53 -6.72 8.75
N ASN A 26 -38.08 -5.49 8.61
CA ASN A 26 -37.23 -5.07 7.51
C ASN A 26 -35.83 -5.71 7.60
N ASP A 27 -35.37 -6.27 6.50
CA ASP A 27 -34.04 -6.87 6.42
C ASP A 27 -32.95 -5.82 6.65
N SER A 28 -32.08 -6.09 7.62
CA SER A 28 -30.91 -5.26 7.93
C SER A 28 -29.62 -5.80 7.31
N HIS A 29 -29.70 -6.90 6.51
CA HIS A 29 -28.53 -7.42 5.83
C HIS A 29 -27.91 -6.35 4.94
N LYS A 30 -26.59 -6.15 5.09
CA LYS A 30 -25.82 -5.14 4.34
C LYS A 30 -26.39 -3.72 4.36
N ILE A 31 -27.02 -3.33 5.46
CA ILE A 31 -27.65 -2.00 5.57
C ILE A 31 -26.66 -0.86 5.33
N GLY A 32 -25.40 -1.02 5.73
CA GLY A 32 -24.34 -0.05 5.47
C GLY A 32 -24.05 0.12 3.97
N GLU A 33 -23.93 -0.99 3.23
CA GLU A 33 -23.73 -0.95 1.78
C GLU A 33 -24.94 -0.30 1.06
N ARG A 34 -26.15 -0.66 1.48
CA ARG A 34 -27.40 -0.08 0.94
C ARG A 34 -27.49 1.42 1.22
N ALA A 35 -27.06 1.87 2.39
CA ALA A 35 -27.04 3.29 2.75
C ALA A 35 -26.03 4.06 1.87
N VAL A 36 -24.84 3.50 1.62
CA VAL A 36 -23.86 4.09 0.69
C VAL A 36 -24.42 4.18 -0.72
N MET A 37 -25.08 3.12 -1.22
CA MET A 37 -25.70 3.14 -2.55
C MET A 37 -26.78 4.23 -2.64
N ALA A 38 -27.64 4.36 -1.62
CA ALA A 38 -28.66 5.41 -1.58
C ALA A 38 -28.04 6.82 -1.56
N ALA A 39 -26.98 7.03 -0.78
CA ALA A 39 -26.24 8.29 -0.75
C ALA A 39 -25.63 8.62 -2.12
N ASN A 40 -25.07 7.64 -2.80
CA ASN A 40 -24.47 7.81 -4.14
C ASN A 40 -25.53 8.22 -5.18
N ILE A 41 -26.70 7.60 -5.16
CA ILE A 41 -27.84 7.99 -6.03
C ILE A 41 -28.27 9.44 -5.78
N ILE A 42 -28.31 9.86 -4.52
CA ILE A 42 -28.67 11.26 -4.16
C ILE A 42 -27.59 12.22 -4.65
N ASN A 43 -26.31 11.89 -4.44
CA ASN A 43 -25.18 12.70 -4.88
C ASN A 43 -25.20 12.90 -6.40
N GLU A 44 -25.42 11.80 -7.16
CA GLU A 44 -25.52 11.83 -8.61
C GLU A 44 -26.67 12.73 -9.08
N LYS A 45 -27.87 12.54 -8.53
CA LYS A 45 -29.04 13.37 -8.87
C LYS A 45 -28.85 14.85 -8.57
N ARG A 46 -28.00 15.18 -7.60
CA ARG A 46 -27.71 16.56 -7.18
C ARG A 46 -26.45 17.13 -7.79
N GLY A 47 -25.69 16.35 -8.56
CA GLY A 47 -24.39 16.75 -9.10
C GLY A 47 -23.33 16.95 -8.01
N TRP A 48 -23.47 16.27 -6.87
CA TRP A 48 -22.51 16.36 -5.79
C TRP A 48 -21.36 15.36 -5.99
N VAL A 49 -20.16 15.77 -5.60
CA VAL A 49 -18.97 14.90 -5.67
C VAL A 49 -19.11 13.74 -4.69
N GLN A 50 -18.84 12.55 -5.15
CA GLN A 50 -18.83 11.34 -4.33
C GLN A 50 -17.68 11.38 -3.31
N SER A 51 -17.95 10.99 -2.07
CA SER A 51 -16.93 10.96 -1.01
C SER A 51 -15.78 10.00 -1.33
N GLU A 52 -16.07 8.93 -2.06
CA GLU A 52 -15.05 7.97 -2.53
C GLU A 52 -14.08 8.61 -3.51
N GLU A 53 -14.56 9.39 -4.47
CA GLU A 53 -13.73 10.13 -5.44
C GLU A 53 -12.80 11.12 -4.75
N ILE A 54 -13.31 11.84 -3.73
CA ILE A 54 -12.50 12.73 -2.91
C ILE A 54 -11.41 11.93 -2.19
N GLY A 55 -11.76 10.78 -1.62
CA GLY A 55 -10.82 9.89 -0.95
C GLY A 55 -9.73 9.35 -1.87
N ILE A 56 -10.09 8.97 -3.10
CA ILE A 56 -9.14 8.51 -4.14
C ILE A 56 -8.20 9.65 -4.51
N ARG A 57 -8.73 10.83 -4.81
CA ARG A 57 -7.92 12.00 -5.17
C ARG A 57 -6.94 12.39 -4.07
N HIS A 58 -7.39 12.41 -2.82
CA HIS A 58 -6.51 12.70 -1.68
C HIS A 58 -5.41 11.66 -1.51
N ARG A 59 -5.73 10.35 -1.65
CA ARG A 59 -4.71 9.29 -1.58
C ARG A 59 -3.67 9.44 -2.68
N GLN A 60 -4.10 9.75 -3.89
CA GLN A 60 -3.18 9.97 -5.01
C GLN A 60 -2.26 11.15 -4.74
N GLU A 61 -2.81 12.30 -4.39
CA GLU A 61 -2.04 13.51 -4.11
C GLU A 61 -1.04 13.31 -2.95
N ILE A 62 -1.46 12.65 -1.87
CA ILE A 62 -0.55 12.33 -0.76
C ILE A 62 0.55 11.38 -1.22
N SER A 63 0.21 10.37 -2.02
CA SER A 63 1.17 9.40 -2.54
C SER A 63 2.21 10.06 -3.45
N ASP A 64 1.77 10.96 -4.33
CA ASP A 64 2.65 11.71 -5.23
C ASP A 64 3.61 12.62 -4.45
N ASN A 65 3.10 13.33 -3.43
CA ASN A 65 3.92 14.13 -2.54
C ASN A 65 4.94 13.30 -1.76
N CYS A 66 4.54 12.12 -1.26
CA CYS A 66 5.45 11.18 -0.60
C CYS A 66 6.57 10.73 -1.54
N MET A 67 6.23 10.35 -2.76
CA MET A 67 7.20 9.91 -3.78
C MET A 67 8.14 11.06 -4.20
N GLU A 68 7.64 12.27 -4.31
CA GLU A 68 8.45 13.44 -4.62
C GLU A 68 9.46 13.74 -3.50
N ILE A 69 9.01 13.70 -2.24
CA ILE A 69 9.91 13.85 -1.08
C ILE A 69 11.02 12.80 -1.13
N LEU A 70 10.65 11.52 -1.34
CA LEU A 70 11.64 10.45 -1.44
C LEU A 70 12.65 10.66 -2.58
N ARG A 71 12.26 11.25 -3.71
CA ARG A 71 13.17 11.56 -4.83
C ARG A 71 14.15 12.70 -4.52
N THR A 72 13.74 13.63 -3.67
CA THR A 72 14.56 14.82 -3.33
C THR A 72 15.43 14.64 -2.10
N MET A 73 15.29 13.52 -1.38
CA MET A 73 16.08 13.20 -0.20
C MET A 73 17.40 12.53 -0.60
N ASP A 74 18.53 13.15 -0.24
CA ASP A 74 19.88 12.56 -0.48
C ASP A 74 20.12 11.32 0.38
N GLU A 75 19.53 11.27 1.57
CA GLU A 75 19.61 10.18 2.52
C GLU A 75 18.24 9.95 3.16
N PHE A 76 17.83 8.68 3.30
CA PHE A 76 16.56 8.36 3.93
C PHE A 76 16.65 8.52 5.46
N SER A 77 15.74 9.32 6.01
CA SER A 77 15.55 9.49 7.45
C SER A 77 14.07 9.75 7.74
N TRP A 78 13.51 9.06 8.73
CA TRP A 78 12.14 9.27 9.15
C TRP A 78 11.87 10.69 9.60
N GLN A 79 12.81 11.32 10.31
CA GLN A 79 12.68 12.71 10.77
C GLN A 79 12.64 13.71 9.60
N ARG A 80 13.49 13.52 8.60
CA ARG A 80 13.46 14.35 7.39
C ARG A 80 12.19 14.14 6.61
N TYR A 81 11.78 12.90 6.43
CA TYR A 81 10.55 12.54 5.73
C TYR A 81 9.32 13.17 6.38
N GLU A 82 9.18 13.06 7.71
CA GLU A 82 8.12 13.72 8.48
C GLU A 82 8.17 15.24 8.32
N THR A 83 9.36 15.83 8.48
CA THR A 83 9.55 17.29 8.36
C THR A 83 9.09 17.81 7.00
N GLU A 84 9.45 17.13 5.91
CA GLU A 84 9.05 17.52 4.56
C GLU A 84 7.54 17.38 4.33
N LEU A 85 6.90 16.36 4.88
CA LEU A 85 5.44 16.21 4.85
C LEU A 85 4.74 17.33 5.64
N VAL A 86 5.27 17.69 6.82
CA VAL A 86 4.74 18.79 7.64
C VAL A 86 4.87 20.13 6.92
N LYS A 87 5.99 20.41 6.24
CA LYS A 87 6.17 21.60 5.41
C LYS A 87 5.12 21.72 4.30
N ARG A 88 4.63 20.57 3.78
CA ARG A 88 3.56 20.52 2.78
C ARG A 88 2.16 20.61 3.38
N GLY A 89 2.04 20.84 4.69
CA GLY A 89 0.77 21.05 5.39
C GLY A 89 0.08 19.77 5.89
N TYR A 90 0.75 18.63 5.85
CA TYR A 90 0.26 17.39 6.43
C TYR A 90 0.58 17.31 7.92
N LYS A 91 -0.26 16.58 8.68
CA LYS A 91 0.10 16.13 10.03
C LYS A 91 0.44 14.65 9.95
N VAL A 92 1.63 14.30 10.40
CA VAL A 92 2.14 12.93 10.38
C VAL A 92 2.08 12.36 11.80
N HIS A 93 1.73 11.10 11.91
CA HIS A 93 1.80 10.36 13.17
C HIS A 93 2.60 9.08 12.90
N LEU A 94 3.80 9.03 13.48
CA LEU A 94 4.67 7.85 13.45
C LEU A 94 4.30 6.92 14.58
N GLN A 95 4.35 5.62 14.33
CA GLN A 95 4.18 4.55 15.32
C GLN A 95 5.51 3.83 15.45
N GLU A 96 6.14 3.98 16.61
CA GLU A 96 7.46 3.43 16.92
C GLU A 96 7.35 2.24 17.86
N LYS A 97 8.28 1.29 17.73
CA LYS A 97 8.41 0.16 18.64
C LYS A 97 9.23 0.56 19.88
N ASP A 98 9.02 -0.14 20.97
CA ASP A 98 9.91 -0.10 22.13
C ASP A 98 11.31 -0.56 21.70
N GLY A 99 12.29 0.36 21.77
CA GLY A 99 13.66 0.11 21.26
C GLY A 99 13.97 0.71 19.88
N GLY A 100 13.05 1.50 19.31
CA GLY A 100 13.25 2.22 18.05
C GLY A 100 12.70 1.48 16.83
N GLY A 101 12.61 2.22 15.74
CA GLY A 101 12.11 1.75 14.46
C GLY A 101 10.61 1.96 14.26
N VAL A 102 10.27 2.60 13.13
CA VAL A 102 8.89 2.90 12.74
C VAL A 102 8.26 1.65 12.15
N TYR A 103 7.15 1.19 12.73
CA TYR A 103 6.38 0.05 12.21
C TYR A 103 5.09 0.47 11.50
N GLY A 104 4.63 1.70 11.70
CA GLY A 104 3.45 2.25 11.05
C GLY A 104 3.51 3.77 11.01
N TYR A 105 2.79 4.37 10.06
CA TYR A 105 2.51 5.79 10.11
C TYR A 105 1.20 6.12 9.42
N SER A 106 0.65 7.27 9.76
CA SER A 106 -0.53 7.83 9.13
C SER A 106 -0.34 9.32 8.84
N ILE A 107 -0.96 9.75 7.76
CA ILE A 107 -0.93 11.15 7.30
C ILE A 107 -2.35 11.70 7.42
N LYS A 108 -2.49 12.81 8.14
CA LYS A 108 -3.74 13.54 8.27
C LYS A 108 -3.74 14.72 7.31
N ARG A 109 -4.82 14.81 6.52
CA ARG A 109 -5.15 15.94 5.63
C ARG A 109 -6.53 16.45 5.98
N GLY A 110 -6.61 17.68 6.49
CA GLY A 110 -7.87 18.20 7.04
C GLY A 110 -8.42 17.29 8.14
N ASN A 111 -9.62 16.77 7.94
CA ASN A 111 -10.28 15.84 8.88
C ASN A 111 -10.05 14.37 8.56
N SER A 112 -9.44 14.04 7.42
CA SER A 112 -9.23 12.66 6.98
C SER A 112 -7.85 12.16 7.37
N ILE A 113 -7.77 10.87 7.73
CA ILE A 113 -6.53 10.18 8.13
C ILE A 113 -6.30 9.01 7.16
N TYR A 114 -5.11 8.96 6.59
CA TYR A 114 -4.68 7.95 5.63
C TYR A 114 -3.52 7.14 6.22
N LYS A 115 -3.72 5.84 6.37
CA LYS A 115 -2.65 4.92 6.80
C LYS A 115 -1.66 4.69 5.65
N SER A 116 -0.40 4.49 5.97
CA SER A 116 0.65 4.17 4.98
C SER A 116 0.31 2.98 4.07
N SER A 117 -0.49 2.03 4.56
CA SER A 117 -0.89 0.84 3.81
C SER A 117 -1.83 1.10 2.63
N VAL A 118 -2.50 2.26 2.60
CA VAL A 118 -3.40 2.66 1.50
C VAL A 118 -2.78 3.72 0.57
N LEU A 119 -1.52 4.09 0.83
CA LEU A 119 -0.75 5.05 0.05
C LEU A 119 0.22 4.33 -0.89
N GLY A 120 0.52 4.98 -2.00
CA GLY A 120 1.44 4.48 -3.01
C GLY A 120 0.92 3.29 -3.82
N ILE A 121 1.76 2.78 -4.70
CA ILE A 121 1.47 1.63 -5.56
C ILE A 121 2.08 0.37 -4.94
N GLY A 122 1.30 -0.69 -4.82
CA GLY A 122 1.80 -1.95 -4.26
C GLY A 122 2.32 -1.84 -2.82
N ARG A 123 1.80 -0.86 -2.04
CA ARG A 123 2.20 -0.61 -0.65
C ARG A 123 3.68 -0.21 -0.50
N ASN A 124 4.26 0.42 -1.53
CA ASN A 124 5.66 0.83 -1.55
C ASN A 124 6.02 1.91 -0.51
N LEU A 125 5.02 2.61 0.03
CA LEU A 125 5.16 3.64 1.07
C LEU A 125 4.94 3.09 2.49
N THR A 126 4.80 1.78 2.69
CA THR A 126 4.75 1.20 4.04
C THR A 126 6.13 1.27 4.71
N PRO A 127 6.21 1.33 6.06
CA PRO A 127 7.49 1.40 6.77
C PRO A 127 8.49 0.31 6.37
N SER A 128 8.01 -0.90 6.09
CA SER A 128 8.85 -2.02 5.68
C SER A 128 9.40 -1.93 4.24
N LYS A 129 8.87 -1.02 3.42
CA LYS A 129 9.23 -0.91 1.99
C LYS A 129 9.72 0.48 1.58
N ILE A 130 9.51 1.50 2.40
CA ILE A 130 9.77 2.88 2.01
C ILE A 130 11.27 3.14 1.78
N GLU A 131 12.13 2.55 2.58
CA GLU A 131 13.59 2.65 2.43
C GLU A 131 14.06 1.99 1.13
N ALA A 132 13.59 0.76 0.86
CA ALA A 132 13.86 0.09 -0.42
C ALA A 132 13.25 0.84 -1.63
N THR A 133 12.17 1.60 -1.41
CA THR A 133 11.60 2.47 -2.45
C THR A 133 12.51 3.68 -2.68
N TRP A 134 13.02 4.28 -1.63
CA TRP A 134 14.00 5.35 -1.72
C TRP A 134 15.28 4.91 -2.44
N GLU A 135 15.85 3.75 -2.08
CA GLU A 135 17.02 3.16 -2.74
C GLU A 135 16.83 2.97 -4.25
N LYS A 136 15.63 2.52 -4.66
CA LYS A 136 15.28 2.37 -6.08
C LYS A 136 15.20 3.71 -6.83
N LEU A 137 14.85 4.78 -6.14
CA LEU A 137 14.79 6.13 -6.71
C LEU A 137 16.17 6.77 -6.82
N HIS A 138 17.15 6.27 -6.05
CA HIS A 138 18.55 6.72 -6.02
C HIS A 138 19.48 5.54 -6.35
N PRO A 139 19.46 5.04 -7.60
CA PRO A 139 20.39 3.99 -7.99
C PRO A 139 21.81 4.55 -7.86
N GLN A 140 22.50 4.16 -6.79
CA GLN A 140 23.91 4.44 -6.66
C GLN A 140 24.60 3.79 -7.85
N GLU A 141 25.43 4.53 -8.57
CA GLU A 141 26.38 3.95 -9.51
C GLU A 141 27.12 2.88 -8.72
N ARG A 142 26.91 1.62 -9.09
CA ARG A 142 27.66 0.49 -8.48
C ARG A 142 29.12 0.81 -8.68
N LYS A 143 29.78 1.23 -7.62
CA LYS A 143 31.24 1.22 -7.59
C LYS A 143 31.63 -0.17 -8.00
N SER A 144 32.21 -0.29 -9.19
CA SER A 144 32.75 -1.51 -9.75
C SER A 144 33.61 -2.18 -8.68
N GLU A 145 33.17 -3.34 -8.16
CA GLU A 145 34.03 -4.19 -7.37
C GLU A 145 35.26 -4.46 -8.21
N PRO A 146 36.49 -4.31 -7.67
CA PRO A 146 37.71 -4.68 -8.39
C PRO A 146 37.64 -6.16 -8.72
N THR A 147 37.53 -6.46 -10.00
CA THR A 147 37.59 -7.81 -10.56
C THR A 147 38.82 -8.52 -9.97
N LYS A 148 38.59 -9.52 -9.13
CA LYS A 148 39.70 -10.41 -8.67
C LYS A 148 40.31 -11.02 -9.91
N PRO A 149 41.69 -11.02 -10.04
CA PRO A 149 42.35 -11.62 -11.19
C PRO A 149 42.07 -13.11 -11.21
N ILE A 150 41.56 -13.59 -12.35
CA ILE A 150 41.35 -15.00 -12.63
C ILE A 150 42.73 -15.67 -12.61
N SER A 151 43.00 -16.45 -11.57
CA SER A 151 44.16 -17.34 -11.52
C SER A 151 44.06 -18.34 -12.65
N GLN A 152 44.98 -18.24 -13.61
CA GLN A 152 45.14 -19.21 -14.67
C GLN A 152 45.52 -20.56 -14.04
N GLN A 153 44.58 -21.50 -14.01
CA GLN A 153 44.88 -22.90 -13.80
C GLN A 153 45.25 -23.53 -15.13
N THR A 154 46.50 -23.88 -15.23
CA THR A 154 47.15 -24.67 -16.29
C THR A 154 46.36 -25.95 -16.57
N ARG A 155 46.04 -26.14 -17.87
CA ARG A 155 45.50 -27.39 -18.41
C ARG A 155 46.65 -28.43 -18.40
N THR A 156 46.49 -29.49 -17.63
CA THR A 156 47.17 -30.75 -17.89
C THR A 156 46.22 -31.71 -18.60
N ALA A 157 46.67 -32.16 -19.74
CA ALA A 157 45.99 -33.15 -20.57
C ALA A 157 46.08 -34.53 -19.89
N GLY A 158 45.03 -35.31 -19.99
CA GLY A 158 45.05 -36.70 -19.51
C GLY A 158 43.73 -37.44 -19.77
N THR A 159 43.69 -38.12 -20.92
CA THR A 159 43.15 -39.47 -21.15
C THR A 159 41.63 -39.70 -21.00
N THR A 160 40.99 -39.90 -22.13
CA THR A 160 39.69 -40.61 -22.31
C THR A 160 39.80 -42.07 -21.83
N PRO A 161 38.75 -42.66 -21.26
CA PRO A 161 38.14 -43.80 -21.95
C PRO A 161 36.57 -43.89 -21.87
N ALA A 162 36.07 -44.35 -23.01
CA ALA A 162 35.02 -45.35 -23.23
C ALA A 162 33.55 -45.10 -22.77
N ILE A 163 32.77 -45.03 -23.77
CA ILE A 163 31.30 -45.14 -23.88
C ILE A 163 30.80 -46.49 -23.40
N GLN A 164 29.72 -46.52 -22.59
CA GLN A 164 28.75 -47.64 -22.59
C GLN A 164 27.33 -47.07 -22.41
N PRO A 165 26.36 -47.60 -23.17
CA PRO A 165 24.96 -47.17 -23.10
C PRO A 165 24.18 -48.03 -22.10
N SER A 166 23.34 -47.41 -21.29
CA SER A 166 22.36 -48.12 -20.46
C SER A 166 20.97 -47.59 -20.71
N THR A 167 20.19 -48.45 -21.23
CA THR A 167 18.79 -48.70 -21.47
C THR A 167 17.75 -47.91 -20.62
N ALA A 168 16.70 -47.56 -21.34
CA ALA A 168 15.44 -46.97 -20.89
C ALA A 168 14.66 -47.81 -19.86
N SER A 169 13.96 -47.12 -18.99
CA SER A 169 12.72 -47.61 -18.40
C SER A 169 11.81 -46.47 -18.07
N HIS A 170 10.65 -46.41 -18.72
CA HIS A 170 9.50 -45.62 -18.35
C HIS A 170 8.78 -46.24 -17.13
N PRO A 171 8.13 -45.46 -16.29
CA PRO A 171 6.90 -45.90 -15.64
C PRO A 171 5.70 -45.04 -16.00
N VAL A 172 4.75 -45.70 -16.60
CA VAL A 172 3.27 -45.76 -16.53
C VAL A 172 2.60 -44.70 -15.66
N MET A 173 1.71 -43.94 -16.34
CA MET A 173 0.59 -43.19 -15.75
C MET A 173 -0.38 -44.12 -15.04
N LYS A 174 -0.83 -43.71 -13.85
CA LYS A 174 -2.07 -44.21 -13.22
C LYS A 174 -3.10 -43.09 -13.21
N HIS A 175 -4.19 -43.36 -13.94
CA HIS A 175 -5.47 -42.69 -13.78
C HIS A 175 -6.10 -43.11 -12.46
N TYR A 176 -6.72 -42.19 -11.78
CA TYR A 176 -7.75 -42.46 -10.77
C TYR A 176 -9.04 -41.76 -11.19
N ASP A 177 -10.11 -42.53 -11.20
CA ASP A 177 -11.51 -42.12 -11.38
C ASP A 177 -11.97 -41.18 -10.25
#